data_7a5c85dda35a45ae577ef5f03de4b773
#
_entry.id   7a5c85dda35a45ae577ef5f03de4b773
#
_cell.length_a   1.000
_cell.length_b   1.000
_cell.length_c   1.000
_cell.angle_alpha   90.00
_cell.angle_beta   90.00
_cell.angle_gamma   90.00
#
_symmetry.space_group_name_H-M   'P 1'
#
loop_
_entity.id
_entity.type
_entity.pdbx_description
1 polymer ?
#
loop_
_entity_poly.entity_id
_entity_poly.type
_entity_poly.pdbx_seq_one_letter_code
_entity_poly.pdbx_strand_id
1 'polypeptide(L)'
;MAKRLLDCYASDFARFTKADLLSSIQKSEGRVIACETIGTVPPLLGNVTNAEFAASMGADILLLNLFDVQHPVVQGLPETPPEETIRLLKKLTGRPIGINLEPVPDGAAAETDPLWAMSAGRLATVENALRAKALGVDFILLTGNPGVGVTNEAITATLRRFREAVGDAIVLAAGKMHAAGVLTEAAE
;
A
#
# COMPACT_ATOMS: atom_id res chain seq x y z
N MET A 1 11.80 22.61 5.73
CA MET A 1 12.75 21.49 5.59
C MET A 1 12.10 20.26 6.20
N ALA A 2 11.95 19.15 5.45
CA ALA A 2 11.30 17.95 5.97
C ALA A 2 12.07 17.39 7.18
N LYS A 3 11.36 16.99 8.23
CA LYS A 3 11.89 16.29 9.40
C LYS A 3 12.22 14.83 9.06
N ARG A 4 12.90 14.09 9.93
CA ARG A 4 12.90 12.62 9.87
C ARG A 4 11.46 12.14 10.05
N LEU A 5 11.09 11.06 9.38
CA LEU A 5 9.73 10.50 9.52
C LEU A 5 9.41 10.16 10.97
N LEU A 6 10.40 9.66 11.72
CA LEU A 6 10.30 9.32 13.13
C LEU A 6 10.02 10.53 14.06
N ASP A 7 10.26 11.75 13.59
CA ASP A 7 10.00 12.98 14.35
C ASP A 7 8.71 13.68 13.88
N CYS A 8 7.96 13.07 12.97
CA CYS A 8 6.75 13.63 12.41
C CYS A 8 5.51 13.29 13.25
N TYR A 9 4.58 14.22 13.28
CA TYR A 9 3.25 14.05 13.86
C TYR A 9 2.21 13.83 12.76
N ALA A 10 1.02 13.37 13.13
CA ALA A 10 -0.12 13.22 12.22
C ALA A 10 -0.40 14.51 11.42
N SER A 11 -0.24 15.68 12.05
CA SER A 11 -0.42 16.98 11.38
C SER A 11 0.66 17.30 10.34
N ASP A 12 1.84 16.71 10.44
CA ASP A 12 2.88 16.82 9.41
C ASP A 12 2.48 15.95 8.21
N PHE A 13 2.13 14.68 8.44
CA PHE A 13 1.70 13.75 7.38
C PHE A 13 0.49 14.23 6.61
N ALA A 14 -0.47 14.88 7.27
CA ALA A 14 -1.65 15.44 6.62
C ALA A 14 -1.33 16.52 5.55
N ARG A 15 -0.13 17.07 5.57
CA ARG A 15 0.33 18.11 4.63
C ARG A 15 1.45 17.66 3.71
N PHE A 16 1.93 16.43 3.88
CA PHE A 16 3.05 15.92 3.09
C PHE A 16 2.69 15.79 1.63
N THR A 17 3.61 16.29 0.82
CA THR A 17 3.70 15.91 -0.59
C THR A 17 4.47 14.59 -0.71
N LYS A 18 4.46 14.01 -1.90
CA LYS A 18 5.33 12.86 -2.23
C LYS A 18 6.81 13.15 -1.89
N ALA A 19 7.30 14.33 -2.24
CA ALA A 19 8.69 14.73 -1.98
C ALA A 19 8.99 14.84 -0.49
N ASP A 20 8.03 15.32 0.31
CA ASP A 20 8.19 15.39 1.77
C ASP A 20 8.26 13.99 2.37
N LEU A 21 7.39 13.07 1.95
CA LEU A 21 7.40 11.68 2.42
C LEU A 21 8.73 11.00 2.10
N LEU A 22 9.18 11.06 0.86
CA LEU A 22 10.47 10.47 0.45
C LEU A 22 11.65 11.07 1.23
N SER A 23 11.70 12.41 1.34
CA SER A 23 12.77 13.10 2.09
C SER A 23 12.77 12.71 3.58
N SER A 24 11.59 12.57 4.19
CA SER A 24 11.49 12.19 5.60
C SER A 24 11.93 10.74 5.85
N ILE A 25 11.60 9.83 4.92
CA ILE A 25 12.07 8.43 4.96
C ILE A 25 13.60 8.40 4.85
N GLN A 26 14.18 9.06 3.84
CA GLN A 26 15.63 9.12 3.64
C GLN A 26 16.36 9.65 4.88
N LYS A 27 15.86 10.72 5.50
CA LYS A 27 16.44 11.30 6.71
C LYS A 27 16.34 10.39 7.93
N SER A 28 15.50 9.38 7.90
CA SER A 28 15.38 8.38 8.96
C SER A 28 16.43 7.27 8.87
N GLU A 29 17.25 7.26 7.82
CA GLU A 29 18.45 6.41 7.69
C GLU A 29 18.17 4.91 7.92
N GLY A 30 17.12 4.39 7.30
CA GLY A 30 16.73 2.98 7.37
C GLY A 30 16.03 2.54 8.66
N ARG A 31 15.64 3.49 9.53
CA ARG A 31 14.99 3.19 10.82
C ARG A 31 13.45 3.23 10.76
N VAL A 32 12.87 3.45 9.59
CA VAL A 32 11.42 3.45 9.40
C VAL A 32 10.90 2.02 9.40
N ILE A 33 9.86 1.76 10.19
CA ILE A 33 9.18 0.47 10.24
C ILE A 33 7.90 0.57 9.43
N ALA A 34 7.82 -0.19 8.33
CA ALA A 34 6.60 -0.41 7.61
C ALA A 34 5.94 -1.70 8.09
N CYS A 35 4.67 -1.62 8.49
CA CYS A 35 3.91 -2.78 8.91
C CYS A 35 2.80 -3.08 7.90
N GLU A 36 2.77 -4.33 7.43
CA GLU A 36 1.71 -4.82 6.56
C GLU A 36 0.57 -5.41 7.38
N THR A 37 -0.65 -5.05 7.03
CA THR A 37 -1.88 -5.60 7.62
C THR A 37 -2.88 -5.94 6.51
N ILE A 38 -3.77 -6.91 6.76
CA ILE A 38 -4.85 -7.26 5.84
C ILE A 38 -6.12 -6.56 6.33
N GLY A 39 -6.63 -5.59 5.56
CA GLY A 39 -7.79 -4.79 5.95
C GLY A 39 -9.10 -5.59 6.01
N THR A 40 -9.21 -6.67 5.24
CA THR A 40 -10.43 -7.48 5.14
C THR A 40 -10.56 -8.57 6.20
N VAL A 41 -9.55 -8.78 7.05
CA VAL A 41 -9.65 -9.73 8.16
C VAL A 41 -10.23 -9.06 9.42
N PRO A 42 -10.94 -9.81 10.27
CA PRO A 42 -11.47 -9.27 11.52
C PRO A 42 -10.37 -8.68 12.41
N PRO A 43 -10.66 -7.57 13.10
CA PRO A 43 -9.71 -6.95 14.01
C PRO A 43 -9.35 -7.87 15.19
N LEU A 44 -8.07 -7.90 15.55
CA LEU A 44 -7.59 -8.63 16.72
C LEU A 44 -8.16 -8.07 18.04
N LEU A 45 -8.43 -6.77 18.09
CA LEU A 45 -8.90 -6.04 19.27
C LEU A 45 -10.38 -5.62 19.16
N GLY A 46 -11.20 -6.33 18.38
CA GLY A 46 -12.62 -6.07 18.26
C GLY A 46 -12.94 -4.79 17.47
N ASN A 47 -13.04 -3.63 18.13
CA ASN A 47 -13.45 -2.37 17.53
C ASN A 47 -12.29 -1.46 17.07
N VAL A 48 -11.08 -1.96 17.13
CA VAL A 48 -9.87 -1.23 16.68
C VAL A 48 -9.30 -1.95 15.47
N THR A 49 -9.13 -1.24 14.36
CA THR A 49 -8.58 -1.84 13.14
C THR A 49 -7.17 -2.43 13.38
N ASN A 50 -6.80 -3.46 12.64
CA ASN A 50 -5.44 -4.00 12.72
C ASN A 50 -4.37 -2.95 12.35
N ALA A 51 -4.71 -1.98 11.51
CA ALA A 51 -3.82 -0.87 11.17
C ALA A 51 -3.61 0.10 12.36
N GLU A 52 -4.67 0.44 13.12
CA GLU A 52 -4.53 1.22 14.35
C GLU A 52 -3.72 0.47 15.39
N PHE A 53 -3.95 -0.85 15.53
CA PHE A 53 -3.15 -1.69 16.41
C PHE A 53 -1.67 -1.68 16.02
N ALA A 54 -1.34 -1.87 14.75
CA ALA A 54 0.03 -1.79 14.24
C ALA A 54 0.67 -0.43 14.50
N ALA A 55 -0.07 0.67 14.27
CA ALA A 55 0.40 2.03 14.56
C ALA A 55 0.70 2.22 16.05
N SER A 56 -0.15 1.69 16.95
CA SER A 56 0.05 1.76 18.40
C SER A 56 1.27 0.97 18.87
N MET A 57 1.64 -0.08 18.14
CA MET A 57 2.83 -0.91 18.40
C MET A 57 4.11 -0.33 17.78
N GLY A 58 4.05 0.86 17.18
CA GLY A 58 5.21 1.58 16.68
C GLY A 58 5.46 1.49 15.18
N ALA A 59 4.50 1.05 14.38
CA ALA A 59 4.61 1.15 12.93
C ALA A 59 4.61 2.63 12.49
N ASP A 60 5.57 2.99 11.65
CA ASP A 60 5.72 4.34 11.10
C ASP A 60 4.95 4.53 9.81
N ILE A 61 4.81 3.47 9.04
CA ILE A 61 4.11 3.41 7.76
C ILE A 61 3.22 2.15 7.78
N LEU A 62 2.02 2.26 7.22
CA LEU A 62 1.07 1.15 7.14
C LEU A 62 0.86 0.74 5.70
N LEU A 63 0.92 -0.56 5.44
CA LEU A 63 0.64 -1.17 4.15
C LEU A 63 -0.59 -2.06 4.26
N LEU A 64 -1.62 -1.76 3.47
CA LEU A 64 -2.82 -2.60 3.39
C LEU A 64 -2.63 -3.64 2.30
N ASN A 65 -2.40 -4.89 2.69
CA ASN A 65 -2.39 -6.01 1.77
C ASN A 65 -3.81 -6.47 1.44
N LEU A 66 -3.99 -7.04 0.26
CA LEU A 66 -5.28 -7.51 -0.28
C LEU A 66 -6.36 -6.40 -0.36
N PHE A 67 -5.95 -5.13 -0.36
CA PHE A 67 -6.88 -4.01 -0.45
C PHE A 67 -7.42 -3.86 -1.88
N ASP A 68 -8.74 -3.90 -2.01
CA ASP A 68 -9.43 -3.71 -3.28
C ASP A 68 -9.83 -2.23 -3.44
N VAL A 69 -9.25 -1.52 -4.41
CA VAL A 69 -9.55 -0.10 -4.64
C VAL A 69 -10.93 0.16 -5.23
N GLN A 70 -11.59 -0.88 -5.76
CA GLN A 70 -12.96 -0.79 -6.28
C GLN A 70 -13.99 -1.05 -5.18
N HIS A 71 -13.61 -1.82 -4.17
CA HIS A 71 -14.44 -2.16 -3.01
C HIS A 71 -13.63 -1.96 -1.73
N PRO A 72 -13.31 -0.69 -1.38
CA PRO A 72 -12.42 -0.39 -0.26
C PRO A 72 -13.08 -0.73 1.08
N VAL A 73 -12.61 -1.80 1.72
CA VAL A 73 -13.10 -2.26 3.03
C VAL A 73 -11.93 -2.43 3.99
N VAL A 74 -12.08 -1.88 5.19
CA VAL A 74 -11.21 -2.15 6.34
C VAL A 74 -12.09 -2.54 7.53
N GLN A 75 -11.95 -3.77 8.00
CA GLN A 75 -12.71 -4.29 9.13
C GLN A 75 -12.37 -3.54 10.42
N GLY A 76 -13.41 -3.24 11.21
CA GLY A 76 -13.26 -2.47 12.46
C GLY A 76 -13.27 -0.95 12.27
N LEU A 77 -13.29 -0.47 11.02
CA LEU A 77 -13.47 0.94 10.76
C LEU A 77 -14.91 1.37 11.10
N PRO A 78 -15.13 2.55 11.70
CA PRO A 78 -16.47 3.12 11.81
C PRO A 78 -17.16 3.22 10.45
N GLU A 79 -18.49 3.18 10.44
CA GLU A 79 -19.27 3.31 9.21
C GLU A 79 -18.86 4.59 8.46
N THR A 80 -18.45 4.42 7.21
CA THR A 80 -17.93 5.51 6.37
C THR A 80 -18.19 5.22 4.90
N PRO A 81 -18.40 6.25 4.06
CA PRO A 81 -18.44 6.07 2.61
C PRO A 81 -17.16 5.41 2.09
N PRO A 82 -17.26 4.49 1.11
CA PRO A 82 -16.09 3.79 0.57
C PRO A 82 -14.94 4.70 0.13
N GLU A 83 -15.25 5.84 -0.47
CA GLU A 83 -14.28 6.84 -0.92
C GLU A 83 -13.51 7.53 0.21
N GLU A 84 -14.01 7.48 1.44
CA GLU A 84 -13.39 8.05 2.63
C GLU A 84 -12.61 7.03 3.48
N THR A 85 -12.64 5.75 3.13
CA THR A 85 -12.00 4.66 3.89
C THR A 85 -10.54 4.94 4.24
N ILE A 86 -9.72 5.28 3.25
CA ILE A 86 -8.29 5.57 3.48
C ILE A 86 -8.11 6.87 4.27
N ARG A 87 -8.89 7.91 3.99
CA ARG A 87 -8.78 9.19 4.71
C ARG A 87 -9.15 9.04 6.18
N LEU A 88 -10.22 8.28 6.48
CA LEU A 88 -10.59 8.01 7.86
C LEU A 88 -9.51 7.18 8.57
N LEU A 89 -8.99 6.14 7.93
CA LEU A 89 -7.94 5.33 8.51
C LEU A 89 -6.66 6.15 8.78
N LYS A 90 -6.28 7.05 7.88
CA LYS A 90 -5.18 8.03 8.10
C LYS A 90 -5.44 8.94 9.29
N LYS A 91 -6.68 9.40 9.46
CA LYS A 91 -7.06 10.23 10.60
C LYS A 91 -6.96 9.48 11.93
N LEU A 92 -7.36 8.21 11.96
CA LEU A 92 -7.32 7.37 13.17
C LEU A 92 -5.89 6.96 13.53
N THR A 93 -5.09 6.59 12.55
CA THR A 93 -3.72 6.09 12.76
C THR A 93 -2.68 7.20 12.87
N GLY A 94 -2.92 8.33 12.20
CA GLY A 94 -1.93 9.40 12.07
C GLY A 94 -0.66 8.95 11.30
N ARG A 95 -0.79 8.01 10.36
CA ARG A 95 0.34 7.43 9.62
C ARG A 95 0.11 7.50 8.10
N PRO A 96 1.20 7.55 7.29
CA PRO A 96 1.11 7.32 5.87
C PRO A 96 0.59 5.91 5.58
N ILE A 97 -0.30 5.78 4.59
CA ILE A 97 -0.93 4.52 4.21
C ILE A 97 -0.66 4.22 2.75
N GLY A 98 -0.17 3.01 2.50
CA GLY A 98 -0.02 2.43 1.18
C GLY A 98 -0.85 1.19 0.97
N ILE A 99 -0.87 0.74 -0.27
CA ILE A 99 -1.54 -0.49 -0.70
C ILE A 99 -0.64 -1.31 -1.61
N ASN A 100 -0.88 -2.61 -1.68
CA ASN A 100 -0.32 -3.45 -2.73
C ASN A 100 -1.20 -3.40 -3.97
N LEU A 101 -0.57 -3.38 -5.15
CA LEU A 101 -1.21 -3.75 -6.41
C LEU A 101 -0.32 -4.78 -7.11
N GLU A 102 -0.95 -5.75 -7.75
CA GLU A 102 -0.27 -6.90 -8.34
C GLU A 102 -0.19 -6.77 -9.86
N PRO A 103 1.02 -6.62 -10.45
CA PRO A 103 1.22 -6.50 -11.88
C PRO A 103 1.19 -7.88 -12.56
N VAL A 104 0.04 -8.53 -12.51
CA VAL A 104 -0.19 -9.84 -13.15
C VAL A 104 -0.19 -9.66 -14.66
N PRO A 105 0.58 -10.46 -15.41
CA PRO A 105 0.55 -10.43 -16.87
C PRO A 105 -0.82 -10.82 -17.42
N ASP A 106 -1.21 -10.24 -18.55
CA ASP A 106 -2.42 -10.64 -19.27
C ASP A 106 -2.37 -12.13 -19.63
N GLY A 107 -3.42 -12.87 -19.30
CA GLY A 107 -3.51 -14.31 -19.54
C GLY A 107 -2.79 -15.19 -18.52
N ALA A 108 -2.27 -14.66 -17.44
CA ALA A 108 -1.81 -15.49 -16.33
C ALA A 108 -3.00 -16.29 -15.75
N ALA A 109 -2.74 -17.55 -15.39
CA ALA A 109 -3.75 -18.44 -14.84
C ALA A 109 -4.35 -17.80 -13.57
N ALA A 110 -5.67 -17.71 -13.53
CA ALA A 110 -6.37 -17.31 -12.32
C ALA A 110 -6.05 -18.33 -11.22
N GLU A 111 -5.70 -17.85 -10.04
CA GLU A 111 -5.50 -18.71 -8.88
C GLU A 111 -6.81 -19.43 -8.54
N THR A 112 -6.76 -20.73 -8.39
CA THR A 112 -7.96 -21.56 -8.16
C THR A 112 -8.41 -21.56 -6.70
N ASP A 113 -7.57 -21.05 -5.78
CA ASP A 113 -7.94 -20.93 -4.37
C ASP A 113 -8.79 -19.67 -4.14
N PRO A 114 -10.04 -19.81 -3.65
CA PRO A 114 -10.93 -18.67 -3.39
C PRO A 114 -10.37 -17.65 -2.38
N LEU A 115 -9.52 -18.06 -1.45
CA LEU A 115 -8.88 -17.18 -0.48
C LEU A 115 -7.87 -16.21 -1.13
N TRP A 116 -7.25 -16.63 -2.24
CA TRP A 116 -6.25 -15.86 -2.96
C TRP A 116 -6.76 -15.34 -4.29
N ALA A 117 -8.01 -15.67 -4.64
CA ALA A 117 -8.64 -15.18 -5.87
C ALA A 117 -8.50 -13.67 -5.96
N MET A 118 -7.83 -13.24 -7.03
CA MET A 118 -7.51 -11.82 -7.21
C MET A 118 -8.73 -11.06 -7.72
N SER A 119 -9.23 -10.11 -6.93
CA SER A 119 -10.26 -9.18 -7.39
C SER A 119 -9.70 -8.19 -8.40
N ALA A 120 -10.57 -7.68 -9.26
CA ALA A 120 -10.19 -6.69 -10.28
C ALA A 120 -9.55 -5.43 -9.67
N GLY A 121 -9.98 -5.01 -8.48
CA GLY A 121 -9.45 -3.82 -7.78
C GLY A 121 -8.07 -4.01 -7.15
N ARG A 122 -7.50 -5.23 -7.17
CA ARG A 122 -6.13 -5.52 -6.72
C ARG A 122 -5.12 -5.56 -7.86
N LEU A 123 -5.58 -5.61 -9.11
CA LEU A 123 -4.70 -5.62 -10.28
C LEU A 123 -3.98 -4.28 -10.44
N ALA A 124 -2.71 -4.33 -10.82
CA ALA A 124 -1.90 -3.14 -11.08
C ALA A 124 -2.20 -2.54 -12.47
N THR A 125 -3.41 -2.02 -12.61
CA THR A 125 -3.85 -1.25 -13.79
C THR A 125 -3.71 0.25 -13.53
N VAL A 126 -3.56 1.05 -14.60
CA VAL A 126 -3.54 2.52 -14.49
C VAL A 126 -4.84 3.05 -13.87
N GLU A 127 -5.98 2.45 -14.20
CA GLU A 127 -7.27 2.82 -13.62
C GLU A 127 -7.27 2.62 -12.09
N ASN A 128 -6.78 1.49 -11.60
CA ASN A 128 -6.69 1.23 -10.17
C ASN A 128 -5.67 2.13 -9.47
N ALA A 129 -4.58 2.51 -10.12
CA ALA A 129 -3.65 3.50 -9.59
C ALA A 129 -4.29 4.89 -9.45
N LEU A 130 -5.10 5.31 -10.42
CA LEU A 130 -5.88 6.55 -10.35
C LEU A 130 -6.95 6.49 -9.25
N ARG A 131 -7.62 5.34 -9.06
CA ARG A 131 -8.55 5.13 -7.95
C ARG A 131 -7.83 5.19 -6.60
N ALA A 132 -6.66 4.57 -6.45
CA ALA A 132 -5.84 4.66 -5.25
C ALA A 132 -5.46 6.13 -4.92
N LYS A 133 -5.09 6.90 -5.94
CA LYS A 133 -4.85 8.35 -5.80
C LYS A 133 -6.11 9.09 -5.28
N ALA A 134 -7.26 8.81 -5.85
CA ALA A 134 -8.52 9.43 -5.45
C ALA A 134 -8.92 9.07 -4.01
N LEU A 135 -8.66 7.85 -3.55
CA LEU A 135 -8.87 7.40 -2.18
C LEU A 135 -7.91 8.08 -1.17
N GLY A 136 -6.81 8.67 -1.63
CA GLY A 136 -5.84 9.35 -0.77
C GLY A 136 -4.70 8.45 -0.27
N VAL A 137 -4.37 7.40 -1.02
CA VAL A 137 -3.21 6.53 -0.76
C VAL A 137 -1.90 7.31 -0.93
N ASP A 138 -0.94 7.13 -0.03
CA ASP A 138 0.35 7.82 -0.06
C ASP A 138 1.40 7.10 -0.90
N PHE A 139 1.32 5.77 -0.96
CA PHE A 139 2.23 4.96 -1.77
C PHE A 139 1.57 3.69 -2.29
N ILE A 140 2.06 3.21 -3.43
CA ILE A 140 1.67 1.91 -4.01
C ILE A 140 2.91 1.03 -4.04
N LEU A 141 2.81 -0.18 -3.48
CA LEU A 141 3.82 -1.22 -3.58
C LEU A 141 3.41 -2.21 -4.67
N LEU A 142 4.17 -2.24 -5.76
CA LEU A 142 4.02 -3.25 -6.79
C LEU A 142 4.75 -4.52 -6.36
N THR A 143 3.98 -5.54 -6.07
CA THR A 143 4.52 -6.83 -5.62
C THR A 143 3.72 -7.97 -6.23
N GLY A 144 4.31 -9.14 -6.28
CA GLY A 144 3.63 -10.35 -6.72
C GLY A 144 3.75 -11.45 -5.70
N ASN A 145 2.65 -12.11 -5.41
CA ASN A 145 2.68 -13.32 -4.62
C ASN A 145 3.34 -14.46 -5.42
N PRO A 146 4.02 -15.39 -4.75
CA PRO A 146 4.49 -16.62 -5.39
C PRO A 146 3.30 -17.36 -6.01
N GLY A 147 3.42 -17.75 -7.28
CA GLY A 147 2.38 -18.51 -7.98
C GLY A 147 1.46 -17.72 -8.91
N VAL A 148 1.36 -16.38 -8.78
CA VAL A 148 0.52 -15.55 -9.69
C VAL A 148 1.22 -15.11 -10.98
N GLY A 149 2.41 -15.64 -11.27
CA GLY A 149 3.13 -15.41 -12.53
C GLY A 149 3.72 -14.01 -12.71
N VAL A 150 3.81 -13.20 -11.65
CA VAL A 150 4.41 -11.86 -11.71
C VAL A 150 5.92 -11.98 -11.95
N THR A 151 6.43 -11.27 -12.97
CA THR A 151 7.85 -11.21 -13.32
C THR A 151 8.44 -9.82 -13.03
N ASN A 152 9.77 -9.72 -12.96
CA ASN A 152 10.45 -8.43 -12.79
C ASN A 152 10.17 -7.50 -13.98
N GLU A 153 10.03 -8.04 -15.18
CA GLU A 153 9.68 -7.29 -16.39
C GLU A 153 8.26 -6.71 -16.28
N ALA A 154 7.29 -7.48 -15.77
CA ALA A 154 5.92 -7.01 -15.54
C ALA A 154 5.89 -5.89 -14.49
N ILE A 155 6.65 -6.04 -13.39
CA ILE A 155 6.79 -5.00 -12.35
C ILE A 155 7.39 -3.73 -12.98
N THR A 156 8.50 -3.84 -13.69
CA THR A 156 9.19 -2.70 -14.29
C THR A 156 8.32 -1.98 -15.33
N ALA A 157 7.64 -2.75 -16.19
CA ALA A 157 6.72 -2.19 -17.18
C ALA A 157 5.55 -1.45 -16.53
N THR A 158 4.99 -2.01 -15.46
CA THR A 158 3.89 -1.37 -14.70
C THR A 158 4.37 -0.13 -13.96
N LEU A 159 5.57 -0.16 -13.37
CA LEU A 159 6.16 0.99 -12.69
C LEU A 159 6.31 2.19 -13.63
N ARG A 160 6.76 1.97 -14.87
CA ARG A 160 6.85 3.03 -15.91
C ARG A 160 5.49 3.63 -16.19
N ARG A 161 4.46 2.81 -16.44
CA ARG A 161 3.08 3.27 -16.68
C ARG A 161 2.51 4.05 -15.49
N PHE A 162 2.75 3.58 -14.27
CA PHE A 162 2.27 4.25 -13.05
C PHE A 162 2.99 5.57 -12.81
N ARG A 163 4.30 5.64 -13.12
CA ARG A 163 5.06 6.88 -13.03
C ARG A 163 4.47 7.99 -13.90
N GLU A 164 4.00 7.66 -15.08
CA GLU A 164 3.34 8.61 -15.99
C GLU A 164 1.95 9.03 -15.48
N ALA A 165 1.19 8.09 -14.91
CA ALA A 165 -0.20 8.33 -14.52
C ALA A 165 -0.35 9.00 -13.14
N VAL A 166 0.46 8.60 -12.15
CA VAL A 166 0.31 9.02 -10.73
C VAL A 166 1.62 9.37 -10.04
N GLY A 167 2.75 9.28 -10.74
CA GLY A 167 4.07 9.43 -10.15
C GLY A 167 4.40 10.83 -9.61
N ASP A 168 3.60 11.83 -9.91
CA ASP A 168 3.68 13.18 -9.36
C ASP A 168 3.08 13.28 -7.93
N ALA A 169 2.13 12.40 -7.61
CA ALA A 169 1.34 12.46 -6.38
C ALA A 169 1.59 11.30 -5.41
N ILE A 170 1.93 10.11 -5.92
CA ILE A 170 2.06 8.87 -5.14
C ILE A 170 3.51 8.37 -5.18
N VAL A 171 4.01 7.92 -4.03
CA VAL A 171 5.27 7.17 -3.97
C VAL A 171 5.04 5.80 -4.59
N LEU A 172 5.90 5.41 -5.52
CA LEU A 172 5.89 4.10 -6.12
C LEU A 172 7.08 3.30 -5.57
N ALA A 173 6.78 2.11 -5.08
CA ALA A 173 7.76 1.14 -4.64
C ALA A 173 7.53 -0.17 -5.38
N ALA A 174 8.55 -0.97 -5.52
CA ALA A 174 8.44 -2.26 -6.18
C ALA A 174 9.37 -3.28 -5.52
N GLY A 175 8.96 -4.52 -5.52
CA GLY A 175 9.75 -5.64 -5.04
C GLY A 175 9.04 -6.95 -5.35
N LYS A 176 9.82 -8.01 -5.49
CA LYS A 176 9.30 -9.35 -5.70
C LYS A 176 9.74 -10.24 -4.54
N MET A 177 8.76 -10.86 -3.89
CA MET A 177 9.05 -11.90 -2.91
C MET A 177 9.35 -13.21 -3.62
N HIS A 178 10.44 -13.84 -3.23
CA HIS A 178 10.71 -15.21 -3.64
C HIS A 178 9.73 -16.18 -2.94
N ALA A 179 9.44 -17.33 -3.56
CA ALA A 179 8.57 -18.36 -2.96
C ALA A 179 8.98 -18.78 -1.54
N ALA A 180 10.25 -18.64 -1.19
CA ALA A 180 10.78 -18.88 0.16
C ALA A 180 10.73 -17.66 1.09
N GLY A 181 10.07 -16.57 0.70
CA GLY A 181 10.03 -15.31 1.47
C GLY A 181 11.29 -14.46 1.37
N VAL A 182 12.22 -14.80 0.51
CA VAL A 182 13.43 -14.00 0.27
C VAL A 182 13.12 -12.90 -0.73
N LEU A 183 13.46 -11.65 -0.39
CA LEU A 183 13.38 -10.55 -1.34
C LEU A 183 14.38 -10.76 -2.48
N THR A 184 13.90 -10.73 -3.71
CA THR A 184 14.76 -10.60 -4.89
C THR A 184 15.13 -9.13 -5.10
N GLU A 185 16.20 -8.85 -5.83
CA GLU A 185 16.66 -7.49 -6.07
C GLU A 185 15.53 -6.57 -6.53
N ALA A 186 15.50 -5.37 -5.97
CA ALA A 186 14.54 -4.35 -6.37
C ALA A 186 14.79 -3.98 -7.84
N ALA A 187 13.73 -3.80 -8.61
CA ALA A 187 13.85 -3.19 -9.92
C ALA A 187 14.20 -1.71 -9.74
N GLU A 188 15.38 -1.30 -10.22
CA GLU A 188 15.84 0.09 -10.24
C GLU A 188 14.98 1.01 -11.13
#